data_863aaf50017bde7ebf9dc7d661b0c94a
#
_entry.id   863aaf50017bde7ebf9dc7d661b0c94a
#
_cell.length_a   1.000
_cell.length_b   1.000
_cell.length_c   1.000
_cell.angle_alpha   90.00
_cell.angle_beta   90.00
_cell.angle_gamma   90.00
#
_symmetry.space_group_name_H-M   'P 1'
#
loop_
_entity.id
_entity.type
_entity.pdbx_description
1 polymer ?
#
loop_
_entity_poly.entity_id
_entity_poly.type
_entity_poly.pdbx_seq_one_letter_code
_entity_poly.pdbx_strand_id
1 'polypeptide(L)'
;MKSYKVNEADAVFSESINITETTDTNHADNINAAPKEIFENTVALNREVKTIKKNMEEESGESIGYNNESSGLNAENLQEAVDELAGKANALENGYDNAGYHNSVFRGKYLGTSVTAEQHAQIAAGTFKDLYIGDYWTINGVNWRIAHFDYWLRTGDTECTKHHIVVVPDTNLYTARMNATNVTTGGYFGSEMKTTNLAQAETIVKAAFGVDKILTVRRLFVNAVANGKPSNGSWYDSTVDLMTEGMAYGANWFTPACDGSTVPYLYTTDFKQLALFALAPSFICNRNWYWLQNVVSAAYFAHVGSSGGAAYAGASNVDGVRPASAII
;
A
#
# COMPACT_ATOMS: atom_id res chain seq x y z
N MET A 1 -25.94 49.52 58.27
CA MET A 1 -24.72 48.74 58.06
C MET A 1 -23.98 49.35 56.86
N LYS A 2 -22.70 49.72 56.99
CA LYS A 2 -21.88 50.10 55.81
C LYS A 2 -21.37 48.83 55.17
N SER A 3 -21.48 48.69 53.84
CA SER A 3 -20.90 47.59 53.12
C SER A 3 -19.38 47.86 52.93
N TYR A 4 -18.55 46.85 53.22
CA TYR A 4 -17.17 46.86 52.89
C TYR A 4 -16.98 46.34 51.44
N LYS A 5 -16.26 47.06 50.60
CA LYS A 5 -15.95 46.66 49.24
C LYS A 5 -14.47 46.61 49.07
N VAL A 6 -13.95 45.55 48.54
CA VAL A 6 -12.56 45.40 48.16
C VAL A 6 -12.44 45.69 46.65
N ASN A 7 -11.48 46.49 46.26
CA ASN A 7 -11.10 46.64 44.87
C ASN A 7 -10.23 45.40 44.50
N GLU A 8 -10.68 44.69 43.53
CA GLU A 8 -10.02 43.44 43.09
C GLU A 8 -8.53 43.68 42.71
N ALA A 9 -8.18 44.86 42.14
CA ALA A 9 -6.84 45.21 41.77
C ALA A 9 -5.89 45.44 42.98
N ASP A 10 -6.45 45.88 44.11
CA ASP A 10 -5.70 46.25 45.29
C ASP A 10 -5.67 45.15 46.37
N ALA A 11 -6.41 44.03 46.14
CA ALA A 11 -6.46 42.93 47.09
C ALA A 11 -5.11 42.18 47.09
N VAL A 12 -4.50 42.06 48.25
CA VAL A 12 -3.24 41.35 48.50
C VAL A 12 -3.51 40.20 49.43
N PHE A 13 -2.96 39.02 49.15
CA PHE A 13 -3.06 37.89 50.01
C PHE A 13 -2.23 38.11 51.27
N SER A 14 -2.84 37.93 52.47
CA SER A 14 -2.18 38.00 53.76
C SER A 14 -1.91 36.59 54.28
N GLU A 15 -0.67 36.32 54.68
CA GLU A 15 -0.26 35.04 55.27
C GLU A 15 -0.70 34.91 56.75
N SER A 16 -1.18 36.01 57.36
CA SER A 16 -1.67 36.01 58.73
C SER A 16 -2.96 36.79 58.84
N ILE A 17 -3.81 36.39 59.77
CA ILE A 17 -5.08 37.06 60.07
C ILE A 17 -5.04 37.53 61.49
N ASN A 18 -5.30 38.83 61.71
CA ASN A 18 -5.43 39.39 63.03
C ASN A 18 -6.76 38.96 63.66
N ILE A 19 -6.69 38.29 64.79
CA ILE A 19 -7.84 37.88 65.55
C ILE A 19 -7.97 38.78 66.78
N THR A 20 -9.26 39.03 67.15
CA THR A 20 -9.56 39.81 68.36
C THR A 20 -9.26 38.97 69.61
N GLU A 21 -8.40 39.48 70.50
CA GLU A 21 -8.11 38.85 71.78
C GLU A 21 -9.05 39.39 72.88
N THR A 22 -9.08 38.69 74.00
CA THR A 22 -9.98 39.05 75.15
C THR A 22 -9.57 40.38 75.80
N THR A 23 -8.36 40.87 75.55
CA THR A 23 -7.85 42.16 76.04
C THR A 23 -8.16 43.33 75.12
N ASP A 24 -8.62 43.07 73.86
CA ASP A 24 -8.93 44.09 72.91
C ASP A 24 -10.23 44.85 73.29
N THR A 25 -10.27 46.12 72.97
CA THR A 25 -11.48 46.93 73.18
C THR A 25 -12.52 46.54 72.13
N ASN A 26 -13.79 46.48 72.52
CA ASN A 26 -14.94 46.18 71.61
C ASN A 26 -15.19 47.31 70.60
N HIS A 27 -14.13 47.73 69.90
CA HIS A 27 -14.24 48.72 68.86
C HIS A 27 -14.58 48.03 67.53
N ALA A 28 -15.46 48.62 66.75
CA ALA A 28 -15.97 48.04 65.51
C ALA A 28 -14.83 47.66 64.53
N ASP A 29 -13.72 48.37 64.56
CA ASP A 29 -12.55 48.10 63.67
C ASP A 29 -11.86 46.80 64.10
N ASN A 30 -11.68 46.54 65.40
CA ASN A 30 -11.05 45.33 65.91
C ASN A 30 -11.92 44.08 65.62
N ILE A 31 -13.23 44.19 65.80
CA ILE A 31 -14.21 43.09 65.53
C ILE A 31 -14.26 42.75 64.05
N ASN A 32 -14.06 43.73 63.17
CA ASN A 32 -14.13 43.52 61.71
C ASN A 32 -12.80 43.23 61.04
N ALA A 33 -11.67 43.23 61.74
CA ALA A 33 -10.36 43.03 61.14
C ALA A 33 -10.21 41.66 60.46
N ALA A 34 -10.46 40.56 61.16
CA ALA A 34 -10.38 39.20 60.62
C ALA A 34 -11.38 38.94 59.49
N PRO A 35 -12.65 39.35 59.57
CA PRO A 35 -13.59 39.23 58.44
C PRO A 35 -13.13 40.00 57.19
N LYS A 36 -12.51 41.18 57.35
CA LYS A 36 -12.01 41.94 56.22
C LYS A 36 -10.83 41.22 55.53
N GLU A 37 -9.86 40.75 56.32
CA GLU A 37 -8.70 40.01 55.81
C GLU A 37 -9.13 38.72 55.10
N ILE A 38 -10.09 37.96 55.65
CA ILE A 38 -10.66 36.80 54.96
C ILE A 38 -11.29 37.17 53.63
N PHE A 39 -12.02 38.28 53.60
CA PHE A 39 -12.67 38.72 52.36
C PHE A 39 -11.64 39.20 51.33
N GLU A 40 -10.61 39.93 51.71
CA GLU A 40 -9.51 40.35 50.86
C GLU A 40 -8.73 39.19 50.32
N ASN A 41 -8.38 38.18 51.12
CA ASN A 41 -7.75 36.96 50.70
C ASN A 41 -8.59 36.18 49.71
N THR A 42 -9.93 36.09 49.92
CA THR A 42 -10.86 35.44 49.00
C THR A 42 -10.89 36.15 47.63
N VAL A 43 -10.85 37.46 47.61
CA VAL A 43 -10.84 38.26 46.38
C VAL A 43 -9.50 38.09 45.64
N ALA A 44 -8.37 38.12 46.39
CA ALA A 44 -7.04 37.87 45.81
C ALA A 44 -6.92 36.47 45.18
N LEU A 45 -7.38 35.44 45.91
CA LEU A 45 -7.39 34.05 45.42
C LEU A 45 -8.27 33.88 44.15
N ASN A 46 -9.45 34.52 44.12
CA ASN A 46 -10.33 34.49 42.95
C ASN A 46 -9.66 35.12 41.72
N ARG A 47 -8.89 36.19 41.90
CA ARG A 47 -8.12 36.85 40.83
C ARG A 47 -7.07 35.89 40.28
N GLU A 48 -6.29 35.24 41.19
CA GLU A 48 -5.27 34.26 40.77
C GLU A 48 -5.89 33.06 40.03
N VAL A 49 -7.01 32.51 40.53
CA VAL A 49 -7.73 31.42 39.84
C VAL A 49 -8.24 31.82 38.48
N LYS A 50 -8.75 33.05 38.31
CA LYS A 50 -9.14 33.57 36.97
C LYS A 50 -7.95 33.68 36.05
N THR A 51 -6.79 34.13 36.55
CA THR A 51 -5.57 34.23 35.75
C THR A 51 -5.07 32.84 35.34
N ILE A 52 -5.06 31.87 36.25
CA ILE A 52 -4.68 30.49 35.94
C ILE A 52 -5.65 29.89 34.90
N LYS A 53 -6.95 30.07 35.07
CA LYS A 53 -7.93 29.58 34.08
C LYS A 53 -7.69 30.21 32.70
N LYS A 54 -7.47 31.52 32.65
CA LYS A 54 -7.17 32.21 31.37
C LYS A 54 -5.91 31.64 30.72
N ASN A 55 -4.84 31.46 31.50
CA ASN A 55 -3.59 30.89 30.96
C ASN A 55 -3.80 29.46 30.44
N MET A 56 -4.57 28.63 31.16
CA MET A 56 -4.91 27.26 30.71
C MET A 56 -5.80 27.24 29.45
N GLU A 57 -6.68 28.22 29.27
CA GLU A 57 -7.50 28.37 28.07
C GLU A 57 -6.70 28.90 26.86
N GLU A 58 -5.59 29.61 27.11
CA GLU A 58 -4.68 30.16 26.11
C GLU A 58 -3.51 29.22 25.81
N GLU A 59 -3.35 28.09 26.53
CA GLU A 59 -2.34 27.09 26.19
C GLU A 59 -2.66 26.45 24.84
N SER A 60 -1.81 26.73 23.86
CA SER A 60 -1.80 26.14 22.54
C SER A 60 -0.46 25.43 22.31
N GLY A 61 -0.35 24.64 21.25
CA GLY A 61 0.93 24.03 20.88
C GLY A 61 2.05 25.06 20.70
N GLU A 62 1.71 26.31 20.37
CA GLU A 62 2.66 27.42 20.24
C GLU A 62 3.18 27.94 21.60
N SER A 63 2.37 27.85 22.67
CA SER A 63 2.73 28.33 24.02
C SER A 63 3.47 27.28 24.86
N ILE A 64 3.45 26.01 24.45
CA ILE A 64 4.13 24.91 25.13
C ILE A 64 5.56 24.79 24.60
N GLY A 65 6.56 25.10 25.45
CA GLY A 65 7.96 24.95 25.10
C GLY A 65 8.33 23.50 24.80
N TYR A 66 9.23 23.31 23.83
CA TYR A 66 9.73 22.00 23.42
C TYR A 66 11.23 21.89 23.62
N ASN A 67 11.70 20.85 24.33
CA ASN A 67 13.13 20.58 24.47
C ASN A 67 13.62 19.74 23.29
N ASN A 68 14.40 20.35 22.42
CA ASN A 68 14.93 19.75 21.19
C ASN A 68 16.33 19.10 21.31
N GLU A 69 16.94 19.06 22.50
CA GLU A 69 18.32 18.58 22.69
C GLU A 69 18.54 17.14 22.20
N SER A 70 17.54 16.26 22.30
CA SER A 70 17.67 14.85 21.92
C SER A 70 16.97 14.49 20.61
N SER A 71 16.06 15.32 20.11
CA SER A 71 15.22 15.00 18.92
C SER A 71 15.86 15.39 17.59
N GLY A 72 16.80 16.35 17.62
CA GLY A 72 17.40 16.92 16.40
C GLY A 72 16.43 17.76 15.58
N LEU A 73 15.27 18.16 16.15
CA LEU A 73 14.35 19.12 15.54
C LEU A 73 14.84 20.54 15.83
N ASN A 74 14.49 21.50 14.97
CA ASN A 74 14.82 22.91 15.19
C ASN A 74 13.71 23.66 15.96
N ALA A 75 12.61 23.00 16.25
CA ALA A 75 11.43 23.55 16.90
C ALA A 75 11.72 24.06 18.31
N GLU A 76 11.13 25.19 18.68
CA GLU A 76 11.20 25.80 20.02
C GLU A 76 9.92 25.55 20.84
N ASN A 77 8.82 25.22 20.18
CA ASN A 77 7.55 24.89 20.81
C ASN A 77 6.94 23.61 20.23
N LEU A 78 5.88 23.10 20.88
CA LEU A 78 5.27 21.84 20.52
C LEU A 78 4.61 21.89 19.13
N GLN A 79 3.99 23.01 18.75
CA GLN A 79 3.37 23.15 17.41
C GLN A 79 4.43 23.06 16.31
N GLU A 80 5.53 23.79 16.43
CA GLU A 80 6.64 23.75 15.49
C GLU A 80 7.25 22.34 15.38
N ALA A 81 7.36 21.63 16.52
CA ALA A 81 7.88 20.26 16.52
C ALA A 81 6.97 19.30 15.73
N VAL A 82 5.65 19.43 15.89
CA VAL A 82 4.66 18.64 15.13
C VAL A 82 4.70 19.01 13.64
N ASP A 83 4.77 20.29 13.31
CA ASP A 83 4.82 20.77 11.92
C ASP A 83 6.13 20.35 11.22
N GLU A 84 7.26 20.40 11.93
CA GLU A 84 8.54 19.91 11.41
C GLU A 84 8.51 18.40 11.18
N LEU A 85 7.94 17.62 12.10
CA LEU A 85 7.74 16.17 11.93
C LEU A 85 6.79 15.85 10.79
N ALA A 86 5.68 16.58 10.67
CA ALA A 86 4.74 16.42 9.55
C ALA A 86 5.40 16.76 8.21
N GLY A 87 6.21 17.82 8.18
CA GLY A 87 7.00 18.18 6.99
C GLY A 87 8.01 17.11 6.60
N LYS A 88 8.73 16.53 7.57
CA LYS A 88 9.67 15.40 7.34
C LYS A 88 8.94 14.15 6.89
N ALA A 89 7.79 13.82 7.48
CA ALA A 89 6.95 12.69 7.07
C ALA A 89 6.44 12.85 5.64
N ASN A 90 5.92 14.03 5.28
CA ASN A 90 5.47 14.34 3.93
C ASN A 90 6.62 14.30 2.90
N ALA A 91 7.82 14.77 3.26
CA ALA A 91 8.98 14.68 2.39
C ALA A 91 9.43 13.24 2.16
N LEU A 92 9.34 12.39 3.19
CA LEU A 92 9.59 10.96 3.09
C LEU A 92 8.54 10.28 2.20
N GLU A 93 7.25 10.53 2.42
CA GLU A 93 6.17 10.00 1.58
C GLU A 93 6.35 10.40 0.10
N ASN A 94 6.55 11.67 -0.19
CA ASN A 94 6.73 12.16 -1.56
C ASN A 94 8.03 11.64 -2.21
N GLY A 95 9.08 11.39 -1.44
CA GLY A 95 10.33 10.81 -1.93
C GLY A 95 10.24 9.31 -2.24
N TYR A 96 9.24 8.63 -1.70
CA TYR A 96 8.99 7.20 -1.90
C TYR A 96 7.81 6.88 -2.82
N ASP A 97 7.08 7.88 -3.33
CA ASP A 97 6.00 7.68 -4.30
C ASP A 97 6.58 7.27 -5.67
N ASN A 98 7.04 6.02 -5.74
CA ASN A 98 7.56 5.40 -6.97
C ASN A 98 7.44 3.87 -6.90
N ALA A 99 7.51 3.22 -8.07
CA ALA A 99 7.37 1.78 -8.18
C ALA A 99 8.37 0.98 -7.32
N GLY A 100 9.59 1.47 -7.13
CA GLY A 100 10.62 0.80 -6.33
C GLY A 100 10.19 0.65 -4.86
N TYR A 101 9.73 1.72 -4.26
CA TYR A 101 9.24 1.71 -2.88
C TYR A 101 7.96 0.89 -2.74
N HIS A 102 6.97 1.13 -3.60
CA HIS A 102 5.69 0.42 -3.56
C HIS A 102 5.83 -1.08 -3.78
N ASN A 103 6.84 -1.53 -4.54
CA ASN A 103 7.19 -2.94 -4.70
C ASN A 103 7.89 -3.55 -3.48
N SER A 104 8.34 -2.76 -2.52
CA SER A 104 9.05 -3.24 -1.33
C SER A 104 8.17 -3.39 -0.09
N VAL A 105 6.91 -2.96 -0.15
CA VAL A 105 5.99 -2.94 1.00
C VAL A 105 4.75 -3.76 0.73
N PHE A 106 4.53 -4.83 1.51
CA PHE A 106 3.29 -5.59 1.52
C PHE A 106 2.31 -5.01 2.54
N ARG A 107 1.09 -4.66 2.12
CA ARG A 107 0.04 -4.12 2.99
C ARG A 107 -1.22 -5.00 3.05
N GLY A 108 -1.78 -5.40 1.92
CA GLY A 108 -2.95 -6.27 1.84
C GLY A 108 -4.28 -5.61 2.20
N LYS A 109 -4.41 -4.29 2.02
CA LYS A 109 -5.62 -3.51 2.32
C LYS A 109 -6.72 -3.75 1.29
N TYR A 110 -7.97 -3.83 1.74
CA TYR A 110 -9.13 -3.78 0.87
C TYR A 110 -9.36 -2.37 0.34
N LEU A 111 -9.44 -2.23 -0.98
CA LEU A 111 -9.55 -0.94 -1.69
C LEU A 111 -10.96 -0.62 -2.19
N GLY A 112 -11.91 -1.55 -2.07
CA GLY A 112 -13.28 -1.35 -2.54
C GLY A 112 -13.70 -2.31 -3.65
N THR A 113 -14.80 -1.96 -4.32
CA THR A 113 -15.44 -2.79 -5.37
C THR A 113 -15.12 -2.30 -6.78
N SER A 114 -14.30 -1.27 -6.93
CA SER A 114 -13.85 -0.73 -8.22
C SER A 114 -12.59 0.08 -8.03
N VAL A 115 -11.78 0.22 -9.08
CA VAL A 115 -10.67 1.18 -9.11
C VAL A 115 -11.24 2.57 -9.27
N THR A 116 -10.86 3.51 -8.41
CA THR A 116 -11.37 4.89 -8.48
C THR A 116 -10.62 5.72 -9.52
N ALA A 117 -11.22 6.83 -9.96
CA ALA A 117 -10.57 7.77 -10.87
C ALA A 117 -9.26 8.32 -10.29
N GLU A 118 -9.21 8.57 -8.98
CA GLU A 118 -8.01 9.00 -8.26
C GLU A 118 -6.91 7.92 -8.33
N GLN A 119 -7.24 6.65 -8.05
CA GLN A 119 -6.30 5.55 -8.15
C GLN A 119 -5.74 5.40 -9.57
N HIS A 120 -6.58 5.51 -10.62
CA HIS A 120 -6.11 5.50 -12.00
C HIS A 120 -5.17 6.68 -12.29
N ALA A 121 -5.46 7.88 -11.77
CA ALA A 121 -4.57 9.03 -11.92
C ALA A 121 -3.20 8.80 -11.25
N GLN A 122 -3.17 8.21 -10.06
CA GLN A 122 -1.92 7.86 -9.35
C GLN A 122 -1.13 6.77 -10.09
N ILE A 123 -1.80 5.79 -10.65
CA ILE A 123 -1.15 4.75 -11.48
C ILE A 123 -0.54 5.40 -12.72
N ALA A 124 -1.31 6.21 -13.46
CA ALA A 124 -0.85 6.86 -14.68
C ALA A 124 0.32 7.82 -14.44
N ALA A 125 0.36 8.48 -13.27
CA ALA A 125 1.45 9.37 -12.85
C ALA A 125 2.71 8.62 -12.41
N GLY A 126 2.63 7.32 -12.09
CA GLY A 126 3.75 6.53 -11.55
C GLY A 126 4.06 6.84 -10.09
N THR A 127 3.18 7.54 -9.39
CA THR A 127 3.31 7.86 -7.96
C THR A 127 2.72 6.79 -7.08
N PHE A 128 1.67 6.09 -7.53
CA PHE A 128 1.00 4.97 -6.85
C PHE A 128 0.53 5.28 -5.42
N LYS A 129 0.31 6.55 -5.12
CA LYS A 129 -0.04 7.02 -3.78
C LYS A 129 -1.17 6.20 -3.17
N ASP A 130 -0.98 5.74 -1.92
CA ASP A 130 -1.89 4.86 -1.17
C ASP A 130 -2.26 3.54 -1.87
N LEU A 131 -1.37 3.02 -2.74
CA LEU A 131 -1.44 1.69 -3.32
C LEU A 131 -0.17 0.90 -2.98
N TYR A 132 -0.29 -0.32 -2.46
CA TYR A 132 0.84 -1.16 -2.04
C TYR A 132 0.68 -2.60 -2.47
N ILE A 133 1.76 -3.37 -2.47
CA ILE A 133 1.70 -4.80 -2.79
C ILE A 133 0.71 -5.51 -1.86
N GLY A 134 -0.09 -6.37 -2.46
CA GLY A 134 -1.09 -7.15 -1.75
C GLY A 134 -2.42 -6.45 -1.53
N ASP A 135 -2.53 -5.14 -1.71
CA ASP A 135 -3.82 -4.45 -1.71
C ASP A 135 -4.73 -5.01 -2.79
N TYR A 136 -6.04 -5.00 -2.55
CA TYR A 136 -6.97 -5.66 -3.46
C TYR A 136 -8.33 -4.99 -3.56
N TRP A 137 -8.93 -5.14 -4.72
CA TRP A 137 -10.35 -4.86 -4.97
C TRP A 137 -11.12 -6.16 -5.09
N THR A 138 -12.39 -6.15 -4.66
CA THR A 138 -13.33 -7.24 -4.93
C THR A 138 -14.29 -6.78 -6.02
N ILE A 139 -14.01 -7.14 -7.26
CA ILE A 139 -14.80 -6.73 -8.42
C ILE A 139 -15.48 -7.95 -9.03
N ASN A 140 -16.80 -7.89 -9.19
CA ASN A 140 -17.61 -9.00 -9.72
C ASN A 140 -17.36 -10.34 -8.99
N GLY A 141 -17.14 -10.27 -7.65
CA GLY A 141 -16.90 -11.44 -6.80
C GLY A 141 -15.47 -12.01 -6.86
N VAL A 142 -14.57 -11.38 -7.59
CA VAL A 142 -13.15 -11.77 -7.67
C VAL A 142 -12.30 -10.77 -6.91
N ASN A 143 -11.42 -11.28 -6.04
CA ASN A 143 -10.39 -10.48 -5.38
C ASN A 143 -9.21 -10.30 -6.34
N TRP A 144 -9.02 -9.09 -6.84
CA TRP A 144 -7.92 -8.70 -7.70
C TRP A 144 -6.84 -8.02 -6.87
N ARG A 145 -5.68 -8.64 -6.78
CA ARG A 145 -4.59 -8.21 -5.91
C ARG A 145 -3.47 -7.54 -6.69
N ILE A 146 -2.97 -6.41 -6.17
CA ILE A 146 -1.79 -5.74 -6.74
C ILE A 146 -0.59 -6.65 -6.50
N ALA A 147 0.01 -7.10 -7.60
CA ALA A 147 1.12 -8.03 -7.58
C ALA A 147 2.47 -7.38 -7.90
N HIS A 148 2.48 -6.28 -8.65
CA HIS A 148 3.70 -5.54 -8.97
C HIS A 148 3.36 -4.15 -9.50
N PHE A 149 4.25 -3.17 -9.30
CA PHE A 149 4.20 -1.84 -9.90
C PHE A 149 5.24 -1.75 -11.01
N ASP A 150 4.85 -1.27 -12.19
CA ASP A 150 5.74 -1.04 -13.34
C ASP A 150 6.53 -2.28 -13.79
N TYR A 151 5.92 -3.47 -13.75
CA TYR A 151 6.60 -4.72 -14.08
C TYR A 151 7.21 -4.73 -15.48
N TRP A 152 6.49 -4.21 -16.47
CA TRP A 152 6.92 -4.15 -17.86
C TRP A 152 7.39 -2.77 -18.30
N LEU A 153 7.50 -1.79 -17.41
CA LEU A 153 8.01 -0.47 -17.78
C LEU A 153 9.43 -0.58 -18.34
N ARG A 154 9.65 0.07 -19.48
CA ARG A 154 10.92 0.05 -20.24
C ARG A 154 11.34 -1.33 -20.77
N THR A 155 10.38 -2.22 -21.01
CA THR A 155 10.63 -3.53 -21.62
C THR A 155 9.97 -3.63 -22.97
N GLY A 156 10.31 -4.68 -23.75
CA GLY A 156 9.81 -4.93 -25.09
C GLY A 156 10.78 -4.49 -26.18
N ASP A 157 10.64 -5.04 -27.39
CA ASP A 157 11.33 -4.55 -28.58
C ASP A 157 10.80 -3.17 -29.03
N THR A 158 9.56 -2.87 -28.62
CA THR A 158 8.99 -1.54 -28.54
C THR A 158 8.76 -1.22 -27.08
N GLU A 159 9.43 -0.20 -26.58
CA GLU A 159 9.48 0.13 -25.16
C GLU A 159 8.10 0.44 -24.59
N CYS A 160 7.73 -0.21 -23.47
CA CYS A 160 6.58 0.16 -22.66
C CYS A 160 6.91 1.41 -21.84
N THR A 161 6.25 2.53 -22.14
CA THR A 161 6.49 3.82 -21.48
C THR A 161 5.40 4.20 -20.49
N LYS A 162 4.33 3.39 -20.37
CA LYS A 162 3.21 3.68 -19.48
C LYS A 162 3.40 3.07 -18.10
N HIS A 163 3.22 3.87 -17.08
CA HIS A 163 3.10 3.37 -15.71
C HIS A 163 1.88 2.48 -15.56
N HIS A 164 1.99 1.43 -14.76
CA HIS A 164 0.94 0.45 -14.58
C HIS A 164 1.10 -0.37 -13.29
N ILE A 165 0.03 -0.99 -12.88
CA ILE A 165 0.07 -2.05 -11.86
C ILE A 165 -0.22 -3.41 -12.51
N VAL A 166 0.41 -4.46 -12.01
CA VAL A 166 0.05 -5.84 -12.36
C VAL A 166 -0.93 -6.37 -11.34
N VAL A 167 -2.05 -6.89 -11.79
CA VAL A 167 -3.04 -7.55 -10.93
C VAL A 167 -3.12 -9.03 -11.21
N VAL A 168 -3.35 -9.82 -10.14
CA VAL A 168 -3.63 -11.25 -10.20
C VAL A 168 -4.86 -11.57 -9.35
N PRO A 169 -5.73 -12.52 -9.76
CA PRO A 169 -6.83 -12.96 -8.90
C PRO A 169 -6.32 -13.85 -7.76
N ASP A 170 -6.97 -13.80 -6.59
CA ASP A 170 -6.60 -14.68 -5.47
C ASP A 170 -6.84 -16.15 -5.79
N THR A 171 -7.86 -16.45 -6.59
CA THR A 171 -8.26 -17.81 -7.00
C THR A 171 -8.23 -17.95 -8.50
N ASN A 172 -8.33 -19.19 -8.98
CA ASN A 172 -8.52 -19.44 -10.40
C ASN A 172 -9.86 -18.86 -10.88
N LEU A 173 -9.88 -18.21 -12.04
CA LEU A 173 -11.10 -17.69 -12.63
C LEU A 173 -12.01 -18.80 -13.15
N TYR A 174 -11.41 -19.83 -13.73
CA TYR A 174 -12.04 -21.05 -14.25
C TYR A 174 -10.95 -22.11 -14.45
N THR A 175 -11.31 -23.25 -15.03
CA THR A 175 -10.37 -24.32 -15.40
C THR A 175 -10.38 -24.56 -16.90
N ALA A 176 -9.21 -24.82 -17.50
CA ALA A 176 -9.05 -25.13 -18.91
C ALA A 176 -7.79 -25.98 -19.14
N ARG A 177 -7.64 -26.55 -20.32
CA ARG A 177 -6.44 -27.27 -20.76
C ARG A 177 -5.52 -26.36 -21.58
N MET A 178 -4.25 -26.71 -21.63
CA MET A 178 -3.29 -26.01 -22.51
C MET A 178 -3.49 -26.38 -23.97
N ASN A 179 -3.72 -27.67 -24.26
CA ASN A 179 -4.00 -28.20 -25.60
C ASN A 179 -4.94 -29.41 -25.54
N ALA A 180 -5.57 -29.77 -26.64
CA ALA A 180 -6.48 -30.90 -26.73
C ALA A 180 -5.79 -32.25 -26.47
N THR A 181 -4.50 -32.35 -26.74
CA THR A 181 -3.66 -33.52 -26.52
C THR A 181 -2.35 -33.12 -25.83
N ASN A 182 -1.59 -34.12 -25.34
CA ASN A 182 -0.31 -33.88 -24.68
C ASN A 182 0.80 -33.51 -25.69
N VAL A 183 0.66 -32.33 -26.31
CA VAL A 183 1.64 -31.74 -27.22
C VAL A 183 1.86 -30.30 -26.86
N THR A 184 3.07 -29.80 -27.09
CA THR A 184 3.47 -28.41 -26.86
C THR A 184 3.96 -27.71 -28.12
N THR A 185 3.65 -28.28 -29.28
CA THR A 185 3.96 -27.69 -30.59
C THR A 185 3.38 -26.29 -30.69
N GLY A 186 4.18 -25.33 -31.13
CA GLY A 186 3.79 -23.91 -31.17
C GLY A 186 4.03 -23.18 -29.84
N GLY A 187 4.50 -23.87 -28.80
CA GLY A 187 4.74 -23.30 -27.48
C GLY A 187 3.51 -22.75 -26.81
N TYR A 188 3.67 -21.78 -25.91
CA TYR A 188 2.55 -21.14 -25.25
C TYR A 188 1.71 -20.30 -26.21
N PHE A 189 2.36 -19.53 -27.09
CA PHE A 189 1.66 -18.63 -28.00
C PHE A 189 0.75 -19.38 -28.99
N GLY A 190 1.18 -20.56 -29.46
CA GLY A 190 0.38 -21.41 -30.35
C GLY A 190 -0.58 -22.36 -29.63
N SER A 191 -0.64 -22.37 -28.30
CA SER A 191 -1.50 -23.28 -27.53
C SER A 191 -2.99 -22.91 -27.63
N GLU A 192 -3.88 -23.91 -27.45
CA GLU A 192 -5.33 -23.70 -27.32
C GLU A 192 -5.64 -22.76 -26.15
N MET A 193 -4.84 -22.81 -25.07
CA MET A 193 -4.97 -21.90 -23.96
C MET A 193 -4.87 -20.43 -24.42
N LYS A 194 -3.82 -20.08 -25.16
CA LYS A 194 -3.59 -18.70 -25.59
C LYS A 194 -4.57 -18.27 -26.69
N THR A 195 -4.80 -19.15 -27.66
CA THR A 195 -5.59 -18.79 -28.87
C THR A 195 -7.09 -18.83 -28.66
N THR A 196 -7.57 -19.56 -27.63
CA THR A 196 -9.01 -19.81 -27.42
C THR A 196 -9.43 -19.61 -25.96
N ASN A 197 -8.76 -20.30 -25.01
CA ASN A 197 -9.28 -20.40 -23.64
C ASN A 197 -9.12 -19.10 -22.86
N LEU A 198 -8.08 -18.32 -23.10
CA LEU A 198 -7.85 -17.03 -22.43
C LEU A 198 -8.82 -15.93 -22.84
N ALA A 199 -9.58 -16.08 -23.92
CA ALA A 199 -10.62 -15.12 -24.29
C ALA A 199 -11.67 -14.92 -23.17
N GLN A 200 -11.96 -15.98 -22.40
CA GLN A 200 -12.82 -15.89 -21.22
C GLN A 200 -12.18 -15.04 -20.11
N ALA A 201 -10.90 -15.26 -19.82
CA ALA A 201 -10.18 -14.45 -18.83
C ALA A 201 -10.10 -12.98 -19.26
N GLU A 202 -9.83 -12.73 -20.55
CA GLU A 202 -9.81 -11.37 -21.09
C GLU A 202 -11.18 -10.67 -20.93
N THR A 203 -12.27 -11.38 -21.17
CA THR A 203 -13.63 -10.87 -20.94
C THR A 203 -13.86 -10.51 -19.48
N ILE A 204 -13.44 -11.37 -18.54
CA ILE A 204 -13.57 -11.13 -17.09
C ILE A 204 -12.73 -9.92 -16.65
N VAL A 205 -11.48 -9.81 -17.12
CA VAL A 205 -10.58 -8.69 -16.79
C VAL A 205 -11.13 -7.38 -17.36
N LYS A 206 -11.61 -7.38 -18.63
CA LYS A 206 -12.24 -6.21 -19.26
C LYS A 206 -13.51 -5.76 -18.52
N ALA A 207 -14.31 -6.70 -18.05
CA ALA A 207 -15.50 -6.40 -17.26
C ALA A 207 -15.18 -5.87 -15.86
N ALA A 208 -14.02 -6.23 -15.29
CA ALA A 208 -13.59 -5.77 -13.99
C ALA A 208 -12.98 -4.36 -14.03
N PHE A 209 -12.13 -4.06 -15.01
CA PHE A 209 -11.32 -2.85 -15.02
C PHE A 209 -11.67 -1.85 -16.11
N GLY A 210 -12.43 -2.25 -17.12
CA GLY A 210 -12.68 -1.45 -18.33
C GLY A 210 -11.68 -1.75 -19.44
N VAL A 211 -12.15 -1.72 -20.68
CA VAL A 211 -11.37 -2.09 -21.88
C VAL A 211 -10.17 -1.15 -22.08
N ASP A 212 -10.37 0.14 -21.85
CA ASP A 212 -9.39 1.22 -22.02
C ASP A 212 -8.41 1.35 -20.83
N LYS A 213 -8.63 0.59 -19.77
CA LYS A 213 -7.77 0.56 -18.58
C LYS A 213 -6.80 -0.63 -18.57
N ILE A 214 -6.92 -1.56 -19.50
CA ILE A 214 -6.01 -2.68 -19.62
C ILE A 214 -4.89 -2.32 -20.59
N LEU A 215 -3.65 -2.36 -20.08
CA LEU A 215 -2.48 -2.05 -20.89
C LEU A 215 -2.16 -3.22 -21.82
N THR A 216 -2.00 -2.92 -23.10
CA THR A 216 -1.35 -3.84 -24.03
C THR A 216 0.16 -3.76 -23.84
N VAL A 217 0.78 -4.89 -23.57
CA VAL A 217 2.21 -5.00 -23.31
C VAL A 217 2.89 -5.79 -24.42
N ARG A 218 4.02 -5.30 -24.90
CA ARG A 218 4.84 -5.99 -25.87
C ARG A 218 5.70 -7.04 -25.18
N ARG A 219 5.43 -8.33 -25.44
CA ARG A 219 6.05 -9.46 -24.73
C ARG A 219 6.69 -10.45 -25.71
N LEU A 220 7.77 -11.08 -25.24
CA LEU A 220 8.42 -12.17 -25.94
C LEU A 220 7.79 -13.50 -25.53
N PHE A 221 7.13 -14.17 -26.45
CA PHE A 221 6.54 -15.48 -26.22
C PHE A 221 7.26 -16.57 -26.99
N VAL A 222 7.40 -17.71 -26.36
CA VAL A 222 7.81 -18.94 -27.03
C VAL A 222 6.71 -19.40 -27.98
N ASN A 223 7.00 -19.51 -29.24
CA ASN A 223 6.07 -19.96 -30.29
C ASN A 223 6.58 -21.19 -31.05
N ALA A 224 7.73 -21.74 -30.64
CA ALA A 224 8.27 -22.96 -31.17
C ALA A 224 8.84 -23.84 -30.07
N VAL A 225 8.81 -25.15 -30.31
CA VAL A 225 9.42 -26.15 -29.45
C VAL A 225 10.26 -27.08 -30.32
N ALA A 226 11.53 -27.20 -30.03
CA ALA A 226 12.44 -28.11 -30.70
C ALA A 226 13.02 -29.11 -29.69
N ASN A 227 12.98 -30.41 -30.06
CA ASN A 227 13.46 -31.50 -29.20
C ASN A 227 12.84 -31.48 -27.77
N GLY A 228 11.56 -31.09 -27.66
CA GLY A 228 10.86 -31.00 -26.41
C GLY A 228 11.26 -29.80 -25.50
N LYS A 229 12.03 -28.86 -26.02
CA LYS A 229 12.46 -27.66 -25.33
C LYS A 229 11.94 -26.39 -26.03
N PRO A 230 11.71 -25.31 -25.27
CA PRO A 230 11.41 -24.02 -25.88
C PRO A 230 12.56 -23.59 -26.81
N SER A 231 12.21 -23.20 -27.99
CA SER A 231 13.18 -22.63 -28.98
C SER A 231 12.50 -21.46 -29.65
N ASN A 232 13.26 -20.49 -30.06
CA ASN A 232 12.78 -19.28 -30.71
C ASN A 232 11.61 -18.61 -30.01
N GLY A 233 11.64 -17.32 -29.96
CA GLY A 233 10.57 -16.48 -29.46
C GLY A 233 10.24 -15.41 -30.50
N SER A 234 9.03 -14.90 -30.42
CA SER A 234 8.60 -13.73 -31.18
C SER A 234 7.92 -12.73 -30.28
N TRP A 235 7.98 -11.47 -30.67
CA TRP A 235 7.36 -10.39 -29.94
C TRP A 235 5.91 -10.24 -30.37
N TYR A 236 5.03 -10.22 -29.39
CA TYR A 236 3.59 -10.06 -29.59
C TYR A 236 3.01 -9.05 -28.59
N ASP A 237 1.97 -8.38 -29.03
CA ASP A 237 1.15 -7.55 -28.15
C ASP A 237 0.17 -8.43 -27.40
N SER A 238 0.06 -8.26 -26.08
CA SER A 238 -0.85 -9.02 -25.26
C SER A 238 -1.38 -8.21 -24.07
N THR A 239 -2.58 -8.52 -23.64
CA THR A 239 -3.29 -7.84 -22.52
C THR A 239 -3.44 -8.74 -21.31
N VAL A 240 -3.75 -10.03 -21.54
CA VAL A 240 -4.02 -11.03 -20.50
C VAL A 240 -3.25 -12.30 -20.82
N ASP A 241 -2.42 -12.74 -19.88
CA ASP A 241 -1.62 -13.95 -20.03
C ASP A 241 -1.52 -14.75 -18.75
N LEU A 242 -1.21 -16.02 -18.86
CA LEU A 242 -0.74 -16.80 -17.72
C LEU A 242 0.59 -16.24 -17.22
N MET A 243 0.89 -16.46 -15.96
CA MET A 243 2.19 -16.12 -15.37
C MET A 243 3.28 -17.07 -15.86
N THR A 244 4.54 -16.64 -15.76
CA THR A 244 5.70 -17.52 -15.95
C THR A 244 6.13 -18.16 -14.63
N GLU A 245 6.97 -19.22 -14.69
CA GLU A 245 7.67 -19.71 -13.49
C GLU A 245 8.52 -18.60 -12.85
N GLY A 246 9.18 -17.76 -13.66
CA GLY A 246 9.90 -16.60 -13.18
C GLY A 246 9.03 -15.63 -12.40
N MET A 247 7.84 -15.30 -12.91
CA MET A 247 6.87 -14.44 -12.21
C MET A 247 6.39 -15.04 -10.87
N ALA A 248 6.20 -16.35 -10.82
CA ALA A 248 5.76 -17.03 -9.61
C ALA A 248 6.89 -17.25 -8.59
N TYR A 249 8.07 -17.67 -9.04
CA TYR A 249 9.12 -18.19 -8.16
C TYR A 249 10.46 -17.44 -8.24
N GLY A 250 10.60 -16.49 -9.14
CA GLY A 250 11.88 -15.81 -9.39
C GLY A 250 12.90 -16.63 -10.18
N ALA A 251 12.54 -17.84 -10.59
CA ALA A 251 13.40 -18.74 -11.35
C ALA A 251 12.58 -19.75 -12.15
N ASN A 252 13.16 -20.31 -13.20
CA ASN A 252 12.63 -21.47 -13.89
C ASN A 252 13.03 -22.74 -13.14
N TRP A 253 12.06 -23.53 -12.72
CA TRP A 253 12.28 -24.79 -12.00
C TRP A 253 12.28 -26.01 -12.91
N PHE A 254 11.30 -26.12 -13.78
CA PHE A 254 11.12 -27.26 -14.68
C PHE A 254 11.32 -26.87 -16.14
N THR A 255 11.15 -25.61 -16.48
CA THR A 255 11.37 -25.14 -17.84
C THR A 255 12.84 -25.15 -18.15
N PRO A 256 13.29 -25.93 -19.15
CA PRO A 256 14.67 -25.89 -19.59
C PRO A 256 15.04 -24.54 -20.17
N ALA A 257 16.32 -24.22 -20.18
CA ALA A 257 16.79 -23.03 -20.88
C ALA A 257 16.34 -23.05 -22.34
N CYS A 258 15.97 -21.88 -22.85
CA CYS A 258 15.56 -21.72 -24.25
C CYS A 258 16.71 -22.17 -25.17
N ASP A 259 16.40 -23.07 -26.08
CA ASP A 259 17.37 -23.50 -27.09
C ASP A 259 17.38 -22.49 -28.24
N GLY A 260 18.45 -21.77 -28.38
CA GLY A 260 18.61 -20.77 -29.42
C GLY A 260 18.94 -19.38 -28.87
N SER A 261 20.01 -18.85 -29.37
CA SER A 261 20.67 -17.59 -29.00
C SER A 261 19.89 -16.32 -29.42
N THR A 262 18.66 -16.46 -29.89
CA THR A 262 17.90 -15.35 -30.50
C THR A 262 16.92 -14.67 -29.54
N VAL A 263 16.84 -15.13 -28.29
CA VAL A 263 15.99 -14.49 -27.27
C VAL A 263 16.80 -13.36 -26.60
N PRO A 264 16.52 -12.09 -26.90
CA PRO A 264 17.23 -10.99 -26.26
C PRO A 264 16.77 -10.83 -24.81
N TYR A 265 17.56 -11.35 -23.89
CA TYR A 265 17.31 -11.24 -22.44
C TYR A 265 17.20 -9.79 -21.94
N LEU A 266 17.71 -8.83 -22.70
CA LEU A 266 17.83 -7.43 -22.28
C LEU A 266 16.50 -6.66 -22.26
N TYR A 267 15.45 -7.17 -22.91
CA TYR A 267 14.20 -6.44 -23.10
C TYR A 267 12.97 -7.13 -22.49
N THR A 268 13.19 -8.19 -21.71
CA THR A 268 12.11 -8.93 -21.04
C THR A 268 12.32 -8.98 -19.53
N THR A 269 11.23 -8.93 -18.78
CA THR A 269 11.22 -9.06 -17.30
C THR A 269 10.51 -10.33 -16.82
N ASP A 270 10.04 -11.18 -17.71
CA ASP A 270 9.23 -12.35 -17.38
C ASP A 270 9.95 -13.41 -16.51
N PHE A 271 11.24 -13.19 -16.23
CA PHE A 271 12.05 -13.96 -15.27
C PHE A 271 12.09 -13.31 -13.87
N LYS A 272 11.60 -12.09 -13.72
CA LYS A 272 11.55 -11.38 -12.45
C LYS A 272 10.33 -11.85 -11.65
N GLN A 273 10.52 -12.17 -10.36
CA GLN A 273 9.42 -12.52 -9.49
C GLN A 273 8.46 -11.34 -9.28
N LEU A 274 7.17 -11.60 -9.27
CA LEU A 274 6.20 -10.62 -8.86
C LEU A 274 6.41 -10.26 -7.38
N ALA A 275 6.43 -8.99 -7.06
CA ALA A 275 6.69 -8.51 -5.69
C ALA A 275 5.72 -9.13 -4.67
N LEU A 276 4.46 -9.37 -5.05
CA LEU A 276 3.48 -10.07 -4.21
C LEU A 276 4.00 -11.42 -3.74
N PHE A 277 4.56 -12.21 -4.64
CA PHE A 277 5.03 -13.57 -4.32
C PHE A 277 6.38 -13.57 -3.62
N ALA A 278 7.19 -12.55 -3.84
CA ALA A 278 8.45 -12.37 -3.12
C ALA A 278 8.22 -11.94 -1.67
N LEU A 279 7.30 -11.01 -1.42
CA LEU A 279 7.00 -10.47 -0.10
C LEU A 279 6.04 -11.35 0.71
N ALA A 280 5.12 -12.04 0.03
CA ALA A 280 4.10 -12.88 0.63
C ALA A 280 3.93 -14.20 -0.14
N PRO A 281 4.88 -15.16 -0.02
CA PRO A 281 4.90 -16.42 -0.79
C PRO A 281 3.65 -17.28 -0.62
N SER A 282 2.90 -17.11 0.46
CA SER A 282 1.63 -17.82 0.69
C SER A 282 0.58 -17.54 -0.40
N PHE A 283 0.67 -16.42 -1.11
CA PHE A 283 -0.23 -16.11 -2.22
C PHE A 283 0.10 -16.87 -3.51
N ILE A 284 1.24 -17.56 -3.60
CA ILE A 284 1.50 -18.50 -4.70
C ILE A 284 0.49 -19.64 -4.60
N CYS A 285 0.26 -20.16 -3.40
CA CYS A 285 -0.72 -21.19 -3.14
C CYS A 285 -2.16 -20.63 -3.14
N ASN A 286 -3.04 -21.16 -4.00
CA ASN A 286 -4.48 -20.91 -3.93
C ASN A 286 -5.29 -22.19 -3.61
N ARG A 287 -4.61 -23.26 -3.15
CA ARG A 287 -5.13 -24.59 -2.85
C ARG A 287 -5.68 -25.36 -4.06
N ASN A 288 -5.48 -24.83 -5.25
CA ASN A 288 -5.82 -25.45 -6.53
C ASN A 288 -4.60 -25.43 -7.44
N TRP A 289 -4.57 -26.31 -8.39
CA TRP A 289 -3.56 -26.31 -9.43
C TRP A 289 -3.90 -25.21 -10.44
N TYR A 290 -2.88 -24.52 -10.98
CA TYR A 290 -3.08 -23.55 -12.05
C TYR A 290 -1.90 -23.48 -13.00
N TRP A 291 -2.22 -23.25 -14.28
CA TRP A 291 -1.25 -23.22 -15.35
C TRP A 291 -0.30 -22.03 -15.29
N LEU A 292 0.94 -22.29 -15.69
CA LEU A 292 1.92 -21.31 -16.10
C LEU A 292 2.17 -21.43 -17.62
N GLN A 293 2.74 -20.40 -18.24
CA GLN A 293 2.93 -20.41 -19.71
C GLN A 293 4.14 -21.21 -20.17
N ASN A 294 5.04 -21.61 -19.27
CA ASN A 294 6.32 -22.20 -19.61
C ASN A 294 6.18 -23.62 -20.15
N VAL A 295 6.89 -23.88 -21.28
CA VAL A 295 7.03 -25.23 -21.84
C VAL A 295 8.10 -25.99 -21.07
N VAL A 296 7.77 -27.19 -20.60
CA VAL A 296 8.70 -28.09 -19.89
C VAL A 296 9.30 -29.14 -20.83
N SER A 297 8.45 -29.72 -21.70
CA SER A 297 8.87 -30.75 -22.65
C SER A 297 7.90 -30.83 -23.84
N ALA A 298 8.07 -31.81 -24.69
CA ALA A 298 7.18 -32.03 -25.84
C ALA A 298 5.70 -32.27 -25.48
N ALA A 299 5.40 -32.60 -24.20
CA ALA A 299 4.07 -32.96 -23.74
C ALA A 299 3.59 -32.15 -22.54
N TYR A 300 4.49 -31.40 -21.87
CA TYR A 300 4.22 -30.82 -20.56
C TYR A 300 4.41 -29.31 -20.55
N PHE A 301 3.49 -28.61 -19.83
CA PHE A 301 3.64 -27.22 -19.42
C PHE A 301 3.86 -27.17 -17.91
N ALA A 302 4.53 -26.09 -17.46
CA ALA A 302 4.67 -25.80 -16.05
C ALA A 302 3.32 -25.43 -15.44
N HIS A 303 3.10 -25.76 -14.18
CA HIS A 303 1.98 -25.32 -13.38
C HIS A 303 2.37 -25.16 -11.93
N VAL A 304 1.55 -24.49 -11.16
CA VAL A 304 1.66 -24.41 -9.70
C VAL A 304 0.80 -25.50 -9.09
N GLY A 305 1.38 -26.29 -8.20
CA GLY A 305 0.68 -27.33 -7.45
C GLY A 305 -0.29 -26.75 -6.41
N SER A 306 -1.23 -27.56 -5.94
CA SER A 306 -2.24 -27.15 -4.96
C SER A 306 -1.65 -26.68 -3.61
N SER A 307 -0.40 -27.04 -3.31
CA SER A 307 0.37 -26.57 -2.14
C SER A 307 1.23 -25.34 -2.42
N GLY A 308 1.20 -24.79 -3.65
CA GLY A 308 2.04 -23.66 -4.07
C GLY A 308 3.41 -24.05 -4.60
N GLY A 309 3.76 -25.34 -4.63
CA GLY A 309 5.04 -25.81 -5.16
C GLY A 309 5.07 -25.81 -6.70
N ALA A 310 6.27 -25.61 -7.29
CA ALA A 310 6.48 -25.74 -8.71
C ALA A 310 6.24 -27.19 -9.16
N ALA A 311 5.57 -27.35 -10.30
CA ALA A 311 5.26 -28.66 -10.88
C ALA A 311 5.02 -28.54 -12.38
N TYR A 312 4.66 -29.63 -13.05
CA TYR A 312 4.30 -29.66 -14.46
C TYR A 312 3.23 -30.70 -14.73
N ALA A 313 2.45 -30.50 -15.76
CA ALA A 313 1.39 -31.40 -16.17
C ALA A 313 1.30 -31.56 -17.67
N GLY A 314 0.67 -32.67 -18.11
CA GLY A 314 0.37 -32.91 -19.53
C GLY A 314 -0.51 -31.80 -20.09
N ALA A 315 -0.24 -31.34 -21.30
CA ALA A 315 -0.93 -30.23 -21.95
C ALA A 315 -2.45 -30.42 -22.05
N SER A 316 -2.93 -31.66 -22.03
CA SER A 316 -4.37 -32.00 -22.06
C SER A 316 -5.05 -32.06 -20.68
N ASN A 317 -4.31 -31.90 -19.59
CA ASN A 317 -4.90 -31.80 -18.26
C ASN A 317 -5.74 -30.53 -18.15
N VAL A 318 -6.71 -30.55 -17.23
CA VAL A 318 -7.58 -29.41 -16.96
C VAL A 318 -7.19 -28.83 -15.60
N ASP A 319 -6.50 -27.72 -15.61
CA ASP A 319 -6.07 -27.00 -14.42
C ASP A 319 -6.60 -25.55 -14.42
N GLY A 320 -6.38 -24.83 -13.33
CA GLY A 320 -6.86 -23.49 -13.15
C GLY A 320 -6.24 -22.46 -14.10
N VAL A 321 -7.03 -21.49 -14.48
CA VAL A 321 -6.59 -20.30 -15.20
C VAL A 321 -6.53 -19.14 -14.23
N ARG A 322 -5.30 -18.71 -13.90
CA ARG A 322 -4.96 -17.61 -12.99
C ARG A 322 -4.05 -16.63 -13.73
N PRO A 323 -4.63 -15.67 -14.45
CA PRO A 323 -3.85 -14.76 -15.29
C PRO A 323 -3.22 -13.62 -14.51
N ALA A 324 -2.27 -12.94 -15.16
CA ALA A 324 -1.77 -11.63 -14.79
C ALA A 324 -2.11 -10.60 -15.87
N SER A 325 -2.46 -9.38 -15.48
CA SER A 325 -2.80 -8.29 -16.40
C SER A 325 -2.25 -6.97 -15.89
N ALA A 326 -1.87 -6.08 -16.83
CA ALA A 326 -1.45 -4.71 -16.50
C ALA A 326 -2.63 -3.75 -16.58
N ILE A 327 -2.81 -2.92 -15.54
CA ILE A 327 -3.88 -1.93 -15.43
C ILE A 327 -3.26 -0.53 -15.34
N ILE A 328 -3.85 0.46 -16.06
CA ILE A 328 -3.43 1.87 -16.13
C ILE A 328 -4.47 2.83 -15.57
#